data_722e79e6b98c08e3409c168734117b1b
#
_entry.id   722e79e6b98c08e3409c168734117b1b
#
_cell.length_a   1.000
_cell.length_b   1.000
_cell.length_c   1.000
_cell.angle_alpha   90.00
_cell.angle_beta   90.00
_cell.angle_gamma   90.00
#
_symmetry.space_group_name_H-M   'P 1'
#
loop_
_entity.id
_entity.type
_entity.pdbx_description
1 polymer ?
#
loop_
_entity_poly.entity_id
_entity_poly.type
_entity_poly.pdbx_seq_one_letter_code
_entity_poly.pdbx_strand_id
1 'polypeptide(L)'
;MKSLAISLSLLLVTLAVTIMAARAQFAPPVIIERFKSHEIPAIPARDRAGHPVRLADLRGRVVIVNLWASWCPPCRMEMPSLERLAAQYPNDLTVLAISNDADGWPAIDRFWGQKFPHLRVALAAEPDLIGQLGALGLPYSLIVDRDGHEIGRIPQGIEWDKGEIKALIARSVASR
;
A
#
# COMPACT_ATOMS: atom_id res chain seq x y z
N MET A 1 50.23 -7.17 -14.44
CA MET A 1 49.35 -6.26 -13.70
C MET A 1 47.88 -6.25 -14.22
N LYS A 2 47.61 -6.31 -15.54
CA LYS A 2 46.26 -6.29 -16.12
C LYS A 2 45.41 -7.54 -15.77
N SER A 3 46.01 -8.72 -15.68
CA SER A 3 45.32 -9.99 -15.36
C SER A 3 44.77 -10.03 -13.91
N LEU A 4 45.51 -9.47 -12.95
CA LEU A 4 45.11 -9.44 -11.53
C LEU A 4 43.90 -8.52 -11.29
N ALA A 5 43.86 -7.38 -12.01
CA ALA A 5 42.74 -6.42 -11.92
C ALA A 5 41.44 -6.99 -12.48
N ILE A 6 41.49 -7.77 -13.56
CA ILE A 6 40.34 -8.42 -14.17
C ILE A 6 39.79 -9.51 -13.24
N SER A 7 40.64 -10.32 -12.61
CA SER A 7 40.21 -11.34 -11.64
C SER A 7 39.54 -10.73 -10.40
N LEU A 8 40.06 -9.62 -9.88
CA LEU A 8 39.48 -8.95 -8.72
C LEU A 8 38.10 -8.35 -9.04
N SER A 9 37.94 -7.76 -10.24
CA SER A 9 36.65 -7.22 -10.70
C SER A 9 35.61 -8.31 -10.87
N LEU A 10 35.96 -9.48 -11.44
CA LEU A 10 35.02 -10.61 -11.54
C LEU A 10 34.59 -11.13 -10.14
N LEU A 11 35.54 -11.20 -9.21
CA LEU A 11 35.23 -11.66 -7.84
C LEU A 11 34.28 -10.71 -7.11
N LEU A 12 34.43 -9.39 -7.28
CA LEU A 12 33.55 -8.38 -6.70
C LEU A 12 32.15 -8.43 -7.33
N VAL A 13 32.07 -8.65 -8.64
CA VAL A 13 30.75 -8.76 -9.33
C VAL A 13 30.01 -10.03 -8.89
N THR A 14 30.72 -11.18 -8.80
CA THR A 14 30.09 -12.43 -8.32
C THR A 14 29.65 -12.33 -6.86
N LEU A 15 30.44 -11.67 -6.00
CA LEU A 15 30.09 -11.43 -4.61
C LEU A 15 28.84 -10.50 -4.49
N ALA A 16 28.80 -9.45 -5.29
CA ALA A 16 27.65 -8.54 -5.32
C ALA A 16 26.37 -9.24 -5.79
N VAL A 17 26.46 -10.08 -6.82
CA VAL A 17 25.32 -10.86 -7.34
C VAL A 17 24.84 -11.88 -6.31
N THR A 18 25.75 -12.57 -5.61
CA THR A 18 25.38 -13.54 -4.55
C THR A 18 24.75 -12.84 -3.35
N ILE A 19 25.24 -11.67 -2.95
CA ILE A 19 24.63 -10.87 -1.86
C ILE A 19 23.22 -10.36 -2.26
N MET A 20 23.04 -9.91 -3.52
CA MET A 20 21.71 -9.51 -4.01
C MET A 20 20.73 -10.68 -4.07
N ALA A 21 21.17 -11.85 -4.54
CA ALA A 21 20.37 -13.07 -4.58
C ALA A 21 19.99 -13.55 -3.17
N ALA A 22 20.93 -13.50 -2.22
CA ALA A 22 20.67 -13.85 -0.83
C ALA A 22 19.68 -12.90 -0.15
N ARG A 23 19.74 -11.58 -0.44
CA ARG A 23 18.78 -10.61 0.07
C ARG A 23 17.36 -10.84 -0.46
N ALA A 24 17.21 -11.27 -1.71
CA ALA A 24 15.92 -11.60 -2.29
C ALA A 24 15.27 -12.84 -1.63
N GLN A 25 16.08 -13.78 -1.12
CA GLN A 25 15.60 -14.99 -0.44
C GLN A 25 15.18 -14.75 1.02
N PHE A 26 15.60 -13.62 1.63
CA PHE A 26 15.29 -13.26 3.01
C PHE A 26 14.21 -12.17 3.13
N ALA A 27 13.56 -11.78 2.03
CA ALA A 27 12.41 -10.89 2.13
C ALA A 27 11.28 -11.62 2.90
N PRO A 28 10.71 -11.02 3.96
CA PRO A 28 9.64 -11.66 4.70
C PRO A 28 8.46 -11.92 3.76
N PRO A 29 7.74 -13.05 3.95
CA PRO A 29 6.58 -13.36 3.11
C PRO A 29 5.52 -12.26 3.27
N VAL A 30 4.84 -11.95 2.16
CA VAL A 30 3.68 -11.07 2.20
C VAL A 30 2.54 -11.82 2.85
N ILE A 31 2.07 -11.32 4.00
CA ILE A 31 0.91 -11.88 4.69
C ILE A 31 -0.33 -11.31 4.02
N ILE A 32 -1.14 -12.16 3.39
CA ILE A 32 -2.43 -11.81 2.83
C ILE A 32 -3.49 -12.59 3.59
N GLU A 33 -4.19 -11.93 4.48
CA GLU A 33 -5.34 -12.52 5.14
C GLU A 33 -6.52 -12.48 4.17
N ARG A 34 -6.96 -13.65 3.70
CA ARG A 34 -8.10 -13.78 2.78
C ARG A 34 -9.34 -14.18 3.56
N PHE A 35 -10.43 -13.50 3.29
CA PHE A 35 -11.73 -13.76 3.89
C PHE A 35 -12.75 -14.19 2.83
N LYS A 36 -13.82 -14.86 3.28
CA LYS A 36 -15.04 -14.88 2.47
C LYS A 36 -15.54 -13.45 2.35
N SER A 37 -15.83 -13.04 1.12
CA SER A 37 -16.39 -11.74 0.79
C SER A 37 -17.48 -11.31 1.80
N HIS A 38 -17.32 -10.17 2.45
CA HIS A 38 -18.29 -9.60 3.39
C HIS A 38 -18.31 -8.07 3.25
N GLU A 39 -19.39 -7.46 3.64
CA GLU A 39 -19.49 -6.00 3.65
C GLU A 39 -18.49 -5.37 4.62
N ILE A 40 -17.82 -4.33 4.16
CA ILE A 40 -16.87 -3.59 4.99
C ILE A 40 -17.64 -2.68 5.94
N PRO A 41 -17.22 -2.59 7.23
CA PRO A 41 -17.75 -1.59 8.13
C PRO A 41 -17.49 -0.18 7.59
N ALA A 42 -18.32 0.78 7.99
CA ALA A 42 -18.09 2.18 7.64
C ALA A 42 -16.70 2.62 8.10
N ILE A 43 -15.95 3.25 7.21
CA ILE A 43 -14.62 3.80 7.54
C ILE A 43 -14.79 5.30 7.74
N PRO A 44 -14.80 5.79 8.98
CA PRO A 44 -14.94 7.21 9.28
C PRO A 44 -13.68 7.97 8.86
N ALA A 45 -13.72 8.58 7.68
CA ALA A 45 -12.66 9.41 7.14
C ALA A 45 -13.24 10.65 6.45
N ARG A 46 -12.45 11.72 6.36
CA ARG A 46 -12.81 12.96 5.70
C ARG A 46 -11.76 13.37 4.69
N ASP A 47 -12.21 13.93 3.59
CA ASP A 47 -11.33 14.58 2.62
C ASP A 47 -10.82 15.94 3.16
N ARG A 48 -10.00 16.63 2.36
CA ARG A 48 -9.42 17.94 2.75
C ARG A 48 -10.48 19.03 2.92
N ALA A 49 -11.61 18.93 2.24
CA ALA A 49 -12.72 19.86 2.37
C ALA A 49 -13.64 19.53 3.57
N GLY A 50 -13.36 18.44 4.30
CA GLY A 50 -14.14 18.00 5.44
C GLY A 50 -15.31 17.08 5.08
N HIS A 51 -15.52 16.76 3.80
CA HIS A 51 -16.58 15.86 3.38
C HIS A 51 -16.27 14.42 3.79
N PRO A 52 -17.30 13.64 4.20
CA PRO A 52 -17.10 12.23 4.53
C PRO A 52 -16.71 11.45 3.27
N VAL A 53 -15.71 10.58 3.40
CA VAL A 53 -15.33 9.62 2.38
C VAL A 53 -16.12 8.34 2.57
N ARG A 54 -16.90 7.95 1.57
CA ARG A 54 -17.73 6.74 1.60
C ARG A 54 -17.22 5.72 0.59
N LEU A 55 -16.99 4.49 1.03
CA LEU A 55 -16.58 3.40 0.13
C LEU A 55 -17.67 3.08 -0.91
N ALA A 56 -18.94 3.29 -0.55
CA ALA A 56 -20.06 3.13 -1.47
C ALA A 56 -19.94 4.00 -2.73
N ASP A 57 -19.31 5.17 -2.62
CA ASP A 57 -19.09 6.09 -3.74
C ASP A 57 -17.95 5.60 -4.67
N LEU A 58 -17.25 4.52 -4.30
CA LEU A 58 -16.15 3.91 -5.04
C LEU A 58 -16.53 2.56 -5.69
N ARG A 59 -17.78 2.13 -5.56
CA ARG A 59 -18.28 0.90 -6.21
C ARG A 59 -18.01 0.93 -7.71
N GLY A 60 -17.83 -0.26 -8.29
CA GLY A 60 -17.39 -0.42 -9.67
C GLY A 60 -15.88 -0.40 -9.88
N ARG A 61 -15.12 -0.08 -8.82
CA ARG A 61 -13.64 -0.13 -8.80
C ARG A 61 -13.14 -1.06 -7.71
N VAL A 62 -11.99 -1.66 -7.92
CA VAL A 62 -11.22 -2.26 -6.83
C VAL A 62 -10.69 -1.12 -5.95
N VAL A 63 -10.77 -1.28 -4.64
CA VAL A 63 -10.27 -0.26 -3.71
C VAL A 63 -9.23 -0.88 -2.78
N ILE A 64 -8.09 -0.22 -2.66
CA ILE A 64 -7.14 -0.45 -1.57
C ILE A 64 -7.35 0.65 -0.56
N VAL A 65 -7.84 0.30 0.63
CA VAL A 65 -7.89 1.21 1.77
C VAL A 65 -6.61 1.00 2.56
N ASN A 66 -5.73 1.98 2.55
CA ASN A 66 -4.44 1.92 3.23
C ASN A 66 -4.43 2.86 4.43
N LEU A 67 -4.33 2.29 5.63
CA LEU A 67 -4.14 3.05 6.87
C LEU A 67 -2.66 3.33 7.08
N TRP A 68 -2.33 4.60 7.26
CA TRP A 68 -0.95 5.05 7.36
C TRP A 68 -0.80 6.27 8.28
N ALA A 69 0.43 6.68 8.54
CA ALA A 69 0.73 7.96 9.17
C ALA A 69 2.08 8.50 8.67
N SER A 70 2.24 9.82 8.72
CA SER A 70 3.46 10.49 8.26
C SER A 70 4.71 10.14 9.09
N TRP A 71 4.53 9.79 10.35
CA TRP A 71 5.59 9.35 11.25
C TRP A 71 5.93 7.85 11.16
N CYS A 72 5.18 7.07 10.38
CA CYS A 72 5.34 5.61 10.24
C CYS A 72 6.34 5.28 9.11
N PRO A 73 7.58 4.84 9.40
CA PRO A 73 8.58 4.60 8.36
C PRO A 73 8.18 3.54 7.32
N PRO A 74 7.65 2.34 7.69
CA PRO A 74 7.22 1.36 6.69
C PRO A 74 6.06 1.86 5.83
N CYS A 75 5.13 2.67 6.38
CA CYS A 75 4.07 3.30 5.60
C CYS A 75 4.65 4.19 4.50
N ARG A 76 5.61 5.03 4.86
CA ARG A 76 6.26 5.95 3.90
C ARG A 76 7.02 5.20 2.80
N MET A 77 7.59 4.04 3.12
CA MET A 77 8.36 3.22 2.18
C MET A 77 7.45 2.53 1.14
N GLU A 78 6.23 2.16 1.47
CA GLU A 78 5.31 1.50 0.54
C GLU A 78 4.58 2.48 -0.40
N MET A 79 4.40 3.77 -0.03
CA MET A 79 3.65 4.75 -0.82
C MET A 79 4.09 4.86 -2.29
N PRO A 80 5.39 4.86 -2.65
CA PRO A 80 5.80 4.89 -4.04
C PRO A 80 5.33 3.68 -4.85
N SER A 81 5.23 2.51 -4.24
CA SER A 81 4.73 1.30 -4.92
C SER A 81 3.22 1.30 -5.08
N LEU A 82 2.48 1.84 -4.11
CA LEU A 82 1.04 2.11 -4.22
C LEU A 82 0.75 3.10 -5.36
N GLU A 83 1.53 4.17 -5.45
CA GLU A 83 1.41 5.17 -6.53
C GLU A 83 1.62 4.53 -7.90
N ARG A 84 2.69 3.74 -8.07
CA ARG A 84 2.95 3.04 -9.34
C ARG A 84 1.86 2.04 -9.69
N LEU A 85 1.31 1.34 -8.70
CA LEU A 85 0.19 0.43 -8.91
C LEU A 85 -1.08 1.16 -9.32
N ALA A 86 -1.44 2.24 -8.63
CA ALA A 86 -2.61 3.07 -8.96
C ALA A 86 -2.51 3.65 -10.38
N ALA A 87 -1.33 4.12 -10.77
CA ALA A 87 -1.06 4.65 -12.10
C ALA A 87 -1.26 3.61 -13.23
N GLN A 88 -1.10 2.31 -12.95
CA GLN A 88 -1.34 1.24 -13.92
C GLN A 88 -2.83 0.99 -14.20
N TYR A 89 -3.71 1.34 -13.27
CA TYR A 89 -5.16 1.07 -13.34
C TYR A 89 -5.99 2.31 -13.01
N PRO A 90 -5.83 3.44 -13.73
CA PRO A 90 -6.40 4.74 -13.34
C PRO A 90 -7.93 4.77 -13.29
N ASN A 91 -8.59 3.86 -14.02
CA ASN A 91 -10.06 3.78 -14.08
C ASN A 91 -10.64 2.61 -13.24
N ASP A 92 -9.83 1.64 -12.87
CA ASP A 92 -10.28 0.37 -12.29
C ASP A 92 -9.85 0.16 -10.85
N LEU A 93 -8.81 0.87 -10.40
CA LEU A 93 -8.28 0.83 -9.04
C LEU A 93 -8.34 2.22 -8.40
N THR A 94 -8.79 2.28 -7.16
CA THR A 94 -8.62 3.44 -6.29
C THR A 94 -7.79 3.05 -5.09
N VAL A 95 -6.71 3.76 -4.83
CA VAL A 95 -5.99 3.68 -3.55
C VAL A 95 -6.44 4.84 -2.69
N LEU A 96 -7.10 4.53 -1.58
CA LEU A 96 -7.55 5.47 -0.56
C LEU A 96 -6.61 5.39 0.64
N ALA A 97 -5.68 6.31 0.73
CA ALA A 97 -4.73 6.42 1.82
C ALA A 97 -5.34 7.25 2.96
N ILE A 98 -5.72 6.60 4.06
CA ILE A 98 -6.32 7.25 5.22
C ILE A 98 -5.24 7.46 6.27
N SER A 99 -4.94 8.72 6.52
CA SER A 99 -3.96 9.11 7.54
C SER A 99 -4.54 9.03 8.95
N ASN A 100 -3.74 8.49 9.86
CA ASN A 100 -4.02 8.45 11.29
C ASN A 100 -3.14 9.46 12.06
N ASP A 101 -2.72 10.54 11.40
CA ASP A 101 -1.93 11.60 12.01
C ASP A 101 -2.79 12.44 12.97
N ALA A 102 -2.41 12.49 14.24
CA ALA A 102 -3.09 13.30 15.24
C ALA A 102 -3.01 14.82 14.93
N ASP A 103 -1.90 15.26 14.30
CA ASP A 103 -1.71 16.64 13.85
C ASP A 103 -2.50 16.95 12.57
N GLY A 104 -3.21 15.97 11.99
CA GLY A 104 -4.08 16.14 10.83
C GLY A 104 -3.35 16.56 9.55
N TRP A 105 -4.00 17.42 8.76
CA TRP A 105 -3.52 17.83 7.45
C TRP A 105 -2.11 18.45 7.42
N PRO A 106 -1.67 19.24 8.42
CA PRO A 106 -0.30 19.76 8.45
C PRO A 106 0.77 18.66 8.49
N ALA A 107 0.52 17.54 9.17
CA ALA A 107 1.44 16.41 9.18
C ALA A 107 1.46 15.68 7.83
N ILE A 108 0.28 15.46 7.24
CA ILE A 108 0.14 14.87 5.92
C ILE A 108 0.91 15.70 4.89
N ASP A 109 0.71 17.00 4.86
CA ASP A 109 1.30 17.90 3.86
C ASP A 109 2.83 17.91 3.87
N ARG A 110 3.44 17.85 5.04
CA ARG A 110 4.91 17.75 5.16
C ARG A 110 5.49 16.53 4.44
N PHE A 111 4.75 15.43 4.38
CA PHE A 111 5.19 14.21 3.70
C PHE A 111 4.65 14.09 2.28
N TRP A 112 3.35 14.34 2.09
CA TRP A 112 2.63 14.04 0.84
C TRP A 112 3.07 14.92 -0.32
N GLY A 113 2.91 16.23 -0.19
CA GLY A 113 3.18 17.19 -1.27
C GLY A 113 2.44 16.80 -2.57
N GLN A 114 3.16 16.85 -3.68
CA GLN A 114 2.67 16.43 -5.01
C GLN A 114 3.24 15.05 -5.45
N LYS A 115 3.73 14.26 -4.52
CA LYS A 115 4.46 13.02 -4.84
C LYS A 115 3.57 11.88 -5.32
N PHE A 116 2.28 11.91 -4.97
CA PHE A 116 1.37 10.78 -5.15
C PHE A 116 0.05 11.22 -5.81
N PRO A 117 0.09 11.63 -7.11
CA PRO A 117 -1.07 12.18 -7.81
C PRO A 117 -2.18 11.15 -8.08
N HIS A 118 -1.87 9.85 -8.10
CA HIS A 118 -2.85 8.80 -8.35
C HIS A 118 -3.48 8.23 -7.07
N LEU A 119 -2.96 8.62 -5.89
CA LEU A 119 -3.54 8.22 -4.62
C LEU A 119 -4.55 9.27 -4.12
N ARG A 120 -5.66 8.80 -3.54
CA ARG A 120 -6.59 9.67 -2.81
C ARG A 120 -6.19 9.68 -1.34
N VAL A 121 -5.99 10.85 -0.77
CA VAL A 121 -5.68 10.99 0.65
C VAL A 121 -6.89 11.47 1.43
N ALA A 122 -7.10 10.88 2.60
CA ALA A 122 -8.10 11.29 3.59
C ALA A 122 -7.50 11.29 4.99
N LEU A 123 -8.16 11.95 5.92
CA LEU A 123 -7.83 11.95 7.34
C LEU A 123 -8.87 11.10 8.09
N ALA A 124 -8.41 10.23 8.99
CA ALA A 124 -9.29 9.51 9.90
C ALA A 124 -10.13 10.50 10.72
N ALA A 125 -11.44 10.28 10.77
CA ALA A 125 -12.34 11.13 11.53
C ALA A 125 -12.34 10.77 13.02
N GLU A 126 -11.87 9.58 13.36
CA GLU A 126 -11.81 9.05 14.72
C GLU A 126 -10.39 8.55 15.04
N PRO A 127 -9.88 8.83 16.26
CA PRO A 127 -8.51 8.47 16.63
C PRO A 127 -8.24 6.96 16.64
N ASP A 128 -9.26 6.14 16.92
CA ASP A 128 -9.15 4.68 17.05
C ASP A 128 -9.63 3.91 15.81
N LEU A 129 -9.58 4.52 14.63
CA LEU A 129 -9.93 3.83 13.39
C LEU A 129 -9.14 2.54 13.18
N ILE A 130 -7.86 2.52 13.60
CA ILE A 130 -6.98 1.35 13.52
C ILE A 130 -7.59 0.18 14.30
N GLY A 131 -7.93 0.40 15.58
CA GLY A 131 -8.52 -0.61 16.45
C GLY A 131 -9.90 -1.09 15.97
N GLN A 132 -10.74 -0.18 15.48
CA GLN A 132 -12.07 -0.50 14.93
C GLN A 132 -12.00 -1.45 13.72
N LEU A 133 -10.94 -1.37 12.92
CA LEU A 133 -10.70 -2.26 11.80
C LEU A 133 -9.92 -3.54 12.18
N GLY A 134 -9.64 -3.72 13.48
CA GLY A 134 -8.91 -4.88 14.00
C GLY A 134 -7.41 -4.87 13.68
N ALA A 135 -6.86 -3.73 13.30
CA ALA A 135 -5.44 -3.60 13.04
C ALA A 135 -4.66 -3.45 14.35
N LEU A 136 -3.49 -4.12 14.43
CA LEU A 136 -2.59 -4.02 15.58
C LEU A 136 -1.54 -2.92 15.43
N GLY A 137 -1.45 -2.30 14.24
CA GLY A 137 -0.46 -1.26 13.93
C GLY A 137 -0.55 -0.79 12.49
N LEU A 138 0.40 0.06 12.10
CA LEU A 138 0.52 0.64 10.76
C LEU A 138 1.79 0.14 10.04
N PRO A 139 1.76 0.02 8.70
CA PRO A 139 0.58 0.19 7.85
C PRO A 139 -0.36 -1.00 7.93
N TYR A 140 -1.63 -0.75 7.61
CA TYR A 140 -2.64 -1.78 7.51
C TYR A 140 -3.54 -1.50 6.31
N SER A 141 -3.77 -2.49 5.46
CA SER A 141 -4.56 -2.28 4.26
C SER A 141 -5.65 -3.30 4.09
N LEU A 142 -6.81 -2.84 3.61
CA LEU A 142 -7.92 -3.67 3.18
C LEU A 142 -8.00 -3.63 1.65
N ILE A 143 -8.33 -4.77 1.04
CA ILE A 143 -8.58 -4.89 -0.39
C ILE A 143 -10.07 -5.15 -0.58
N VAL A 144 -10.70 -4.33 -1.37
CA VAL A 144 -12.14 -4.29 -1.62
C VAL A 144 -12.39 -4.54 -3.09
N ASP A 145 -13.33 -5.43 -3.40
CA ASP A 145 -13.75 -5.68 -4.76
C ASP A 145 -14.68 -4.58 -5.31
N ARG A 146 -15.11 -4.74 -6.57
CA ARG A 146 -15.97 -3.77 -7.26
C ARG A 146 -17.38 -3.65 -6.65
N ASP A 147 -17.84 -4.70 -5.97
CA ASP A 147 -19.15 -4.74 -5.31
C ASP A 147 -19.13 -4.11 -3.92
N GLY A 148 -17.95 -3.77 -3.43
CA GLY A 148 -17.73 -3.17 -2.12
C GLY A 148 -17.51 -4.19 -1.01
N HIS A 149 -17.15 -5.42 -1.34
CA HIS A 149 -16.84 -6.45 -0.36
C HIS A 149 -15.33 -6.53 -0.10
N GLU A 150 -14.98 -6.77 1.13
CA GLU A 150 -13.60 -7.04 1.52
C GLU A 150 -13.18 -8.44 1.06
N ILE A 151 -12.02 -8.51 0.38
CA ILE A 151 -11.45 -9.76 -0.15
C ILE A 151 -10.08 -10.10 0.44
N GLY A 152 -9.49 -9.19 1.21
CA GLY A 152 -8.22 -9.44 1.88
C GLY A 152 -7.69 -8.28 2.69
N ARG A 153 -6.75 -8.59 3.58
CA ARG A 153 -6.04 -7.64 4.45
C ARG A 153 -4.54 -7.84 4.36
N ILE A 154 -3.81 -6.76 4.49
CA ILE A 154 -2.35 -6.73 4.51
C ILE A 154 -1.91 -6.01 5.79
N PRO A 155 -1.49 -6.72 6.84
CA PRO A 155 -1.13 -6.14 8.13
C PRO A 155 0.34 -5.69 8.20
N GLN A 156 0.95 -5.35 7.07
CA GLN A 156 2.37 -4.99 6.98
C GLN A 156 2.66 -4.10 5.77
N GLY A 157 3.78 -3.36 5.82
CA GLY A 157 4.30 -2.61 4.66
C GLY A 157 4.88 -3.55 3.61
N ILE A 158 4.51 -3.36 2.35
CA ILE A 158 4.93 -4.21 1.22
C ILE A 158 5.24 -3.41 -0.04
N GLU A 159 5.84 -4.07 -1.03
CA GLU A 159 5.95 -3.59 -2.41
C GLU A 159 4.69 -3.98 -3.20
N TRP A 160 3.75 -3.05 -3.38
CA TRP A 160 2.43 -3.29 -3.95
C TRP A 160 2.42 -3.63 -5.45
N ASP A 161 3.40 -3.14 -6.19
CA ASP A 161 3.51 -3.32 -7.64
C ASP A 161 4.30 -4.59 -8.04
N LYS A 162 4.50 -5.53 -7.12
CA LYS A 162 5.28 -6.76 -7.34
C LYS A 162 4.58 -8.02 -6.78
N GLY A 163 5.06 -9.18 -7.25
CA GLY A 163 4.73 -10.48 -6.68
C GLY A 163 3.25 -10.84 -6.64
N GLU A 164 2.86 -11.60 -5.62
CA GLU A 164 1.52 -12.15 -5.46
C GLU A 164 0.45 -11.08 -5.28
N ILE A 165 0.75 -9.98 -4.56
CA ILE A 165 -0.21 -8.91 -4.32
C ILE A 165 -0.58 -8.19 -5.63
N LYS A 166 0.41 -7.88 -6.50
CA LYS A 166 0.13 -7.32 -7.81
C LYS A 166 -0.74 -8.25 -8.65
N ALA A 167 -0.47 -9.56 -8.63
CA ALA A 167 -1.27 -10.53 -9.34
C ALA A 167 -2.70 -10.64 -8.79
N LEU A 168 -2.90 -10.51 -7.47
CA LEU A 168 -4.22 -10.46 -6.85
C LEU A 168 -4.99 -9.24 -7.34
N ILE A 169 -4.41 -8.05 -7.26
CA ILE A 169 -5.05 -6.81 -7.74
C ILE A 169 -5.39 -6.88 -9.23
N ALA A 170 -4.46 -7.37 -10.07
CA ALA A 170 -4.70 -7.51 -11.49
C ALA A 170 -5.90 -8.44 -11.80
N ARG A 171 -6.04 -9.56 -11.09
CA ARG A 171 -7.20 -10.46 -11.21
C ARG A 171 -8.49 -9.79 -10.75
N SER A 172 -8.47 -9.08 -9.63
CA SER A 172 -9.64 -8.37 -9.10
C SER A 172 -10.10 -7.25 -10.03
N VAL A 173 -9.16 -6.56 -10.68
CA VAL A 173 -9.45 -5.54 -11.70
C VAL A 173 -10.04 -6.17 -12.96
N ALA A 174 -9.59 -7.35 -13.37
CA ALA A 174 -10.07 -8.05 -14.58
C ALA A 174 -11.44 -8.73 -14.38
N SER A 175 -11.84 -9.05 -13.16
CA SER A 175 -13.15 -9.62 -12.85
C SER A 175 -14.23 -8.54 -13.00
N ARG A 176 -15.16 -8.78 -13.91
CA ARG A 176 -16.34 -7.92 -14.17
C ARG A 176 -17.58 -8.59 -13.64
#